data_f6e94040c8ce7d87d5c2728ab786f8fb
#
_entry.id   f6e94040c8ce7d87d5c2728ab786f8fb
#
_cell.length_a   1.000
_cell.length_b   1.000
_cell.length_c   1.000
_cell.angle_alpha   90.00
_cell.angle_beta   90.00
_cell.angle_gamma   90.00
#
_symmetry.space_group_name_H-M   'P 1'
#
loop_
_entity.id
_entity.type
_entity.pdbx_description
1 polymer ?
#
loop_
_entity_poly.entity_id
_entity_poly.type
_entity_poly.pdbx_seq_one_letter_code
_entity_poly.pdbx_strand_id
1 'polypeptide(L)'
;MIANTVASGKNTLSITYLCESAGVSRSGFYAHMQNKKDPDSYLNKKEIQDQKDLDLILKAYKHRGYAKGRRGIRMQLLHKGIVMNEKKISRLMKKFNLVCSIRKANPYRRMMKALQTSNVAQNLLERNFESYGPGYVLLTDITYLFFSRARIKAYLSVIKDAFTKQVKAYVVSLSLEEDFVLETIEILFINHKDDIHTDALLHSDQGAHYTSYKFIELLKSKEIRQSMSRKGNCWDNAPQESFFGHMKDEIGDLKNVETFEELKAVIDDYMDYYNTERYQYELAKLSPNEYAEYYKTGIYPLKEVIEEPAECIEKFKKVKENLDQLSSNVNEISSSKSSS
;
A
#
# COMPACT_ATOMS: atom_id res chain seq x y z
N MET A 1 6.20 -21.50 40.22
CA MET A 1 6.28 -21.16 41.67
C MET A 1 4.98 -21.50 42.38
N ILE A 2 3.82 -20.86 42.14
CA ILE A 2 2.54 -21.12 42.84
C ILE A 2 2.13 -22.60 42.83
N ALA A 3 2.18 -23.28 41.68
CA ALA A 3 1.84 -24.70 41.55
C ALA A 3 2.70 -25.62 42.48
N ASN A 4 3.96 -25.34 42.61
CA ASN A 4 4.88 -26.10 43.48
C ASN A 4 4.59 -25.81 44.95
N THR A 5 4.28 -24.56 45.31
CA THR A 5 3.89 -24.18 46.67
C THR A 5 2.58 -24.85 47.07
N VAL A 6 1.58 -24.91 46.19
CA VAL A 6 0.31 -25.61 46.46
C VAL A 6 0.50 -27.12 46.55
N ALA A 7 1.38 -27.71 45.71
CA ALA A 7 1.65 -29.15 45.70
C ALA A 7 2.46 -29.62 46.90
N SER A 8 3.20 -28.74 47.59
CA SER A 8 4.08 -29.11 48.71
C SER A 8 3.34 -29.57 49.97
N GLY A 9 2.03 -29.41 50.06
CA GLY A 9 1.20 -29.76 51.23
C GLY A 9 1.46 -28.97 52.51
N LYS A 10 2.46 -28.09 52.51
CA LYS A 10 2.85 -27.23 53.66
C LYS A 10 2.29 -25.80 53.54
N ASN A 11 1.55 -25.53 52.46
CA ASN A 11 1.05 -24.19 52.22
C ASN A 11 -0.26 -23.92 52.97
N THR A 12 -0.27 -22.90 53.80
CA THR A 12 -1.45 -22.40 54.53
C THR A 12 -2.11 -21.22 53.87
N LEU A 13 -1.55 -20.66 52.77
CA LEU A 13 -2.05 -19.50 52.06
C LEU A 13 -3.08 -19.88 51.02
N SER A 14 -4.10 -19.05 50.87
CA SER A 14 -5.12 -19.26 49.83
C SER A 14 -4.54 -19.08 48.42
N ILE A 15 -5.08 -19.84 47.44
CA ILE A 15 -4.70 -19.70 46.03
C ILE A 15 -4.92 -18.27 45.54
N THR A 16 -5.96 -17.58 46.04
CA THR A 16 -6.24 -16.18 45.73
C THR A 16 -5.07 -15.29 46.10
N TYR A 17 -4.60 -15.39 47.35
CA TYR A 17 -3.48 -14.60 47.83
C TYR A 17 -2.18 -14.89 47.07
N LEU A 18 -1.90 -16.15 46.77
CA LEU A 18 -0.74 -16.54 45.98
C LEU A 18 -0.78 -16.01 44.55
N CYS A 19 -1.97 -15.98 43.92
CA CYS A 19 -2.13 -15.42 42.57
C CYS A 19 -1.96 -13.91 42.57
N GLU A 20 -2.55 -13.19 43.52
CA GLU A 20 -2.41 -11.75 43.71
C GLU A 20 -0.95 -11.35 43.96
N SER A 21 -0.25 -12.03 44.89
CA SER A 21 1.14 -11.79 45.19
C SER A 21 2.08 -12.04 44.01
N ALA A 22 1.73 -12.95 43.12
CA ALA A 22 2.48 -13.26 41.91
C ALA A 22 2.06 -12.49 40.66
N GLY A 23 1.05 -11.62 40.76
CA GLY A 23 0.54 -10.81 39.65
C GLY A 23 -0.10 -11.65 38.51
N VAL A 24 -0.69 -12.81 38.85
CA VAL A 24 -1.35 -13.70 37.86
C VAL A 24 -2.84 -13.86 38.18
N SER A 25 -3.66 -13.96 37.13
CA SER A 25 -5.09 -14.19 37.31
C SER A 25 -5.38 -15.60 37.85
N ARG A 26 -6.39 -15.73 38.73
CA ARG A 26 -6.84 -17.06 39.24
C ARG A 26 -7.24 -17.98 38.11
N SER A 27 -7.98 -17.48 37.12
CA SER A 27 -8.39 -18.25 35.93
C SER A 27 -7.20 -18.77 35.14
N GLY A 28 -6.16 -17.93 34.97
CA GLY A 28 -4.90 -18.33 34.32
C GLY A 28 -4.17 -19.42 35.10
N PHE A 29 -4.15 -19.33 36.43
CA PHE A 29 -3.55 -20.37 37.29
C PHE A 29 -4.30 -21.71 37.15
N TYR A 30 -5.64 -21.74 37.26
CA TYR A 30 -6.42 -22.97 37.13
C TYR A 30 -6.32 -23.55 35.71
N ALA A 31 -6.34 -22.73 34.67
CA ALA A 31 -6.13 -23.20 33.30
C ALA A 31 -4.75 -23.85 33.13
N HIS A 32 -3.69 -23.24 33.72
CA HIS A 32 -2.35 -23.84 33.72
C HIS A 32 -2.31 -25.20 34.43
N MET A 33 -2.97 -25.31 35.60
CA MET A 33 -3.03 -26.57 36.36
C MET A 33 -3.78 -27.66 35.58
N GLN A 34 -4.87 -27.31 34.91
CA GLN A 34 -5.64 -28.24 34.09
C GLN A 34 -4.85 -28.70 32.88
N ASN A 35 -4.17 -27.79 32.18
CA ASN A 35 -3.28 -28.13 31.06
C ASN A 35 -2.11 -29.01 31.50
N LYS A 36 -1.62 -28.87 32.75
CA LYS A 36 -0.58 -29.72 33.31
C LYS A 36 -1.08 -31.13 33.65
N LYS A 37 -2.37 -31.27 34.00
CA LYS A 37 -2.98 -32.57 34.28
C LYS A 37 -3.25 -33.38 33.02
N ASP A 38 -3.60 -32.71 31.93
CA ASP A 38 -3.87 -33.34 30.64
C ASP A 38 -3.19 -32.54 29.50
N PRO A 39 -1.87 -32.70 29.34
CA PRO A 39 -1.10 -32.02 28.31
C PRO A 39 -1.54 -32.37 26.89
N ASP A 40 -1.94 -33.58 26.65
CA ASP A 40 -2.32 -34.09 25.33
C ASP A 40 -3.66 -33.49 24.86
N SER A 41 -4.63 -33.36 25.78
CA SER A 41 -5.88 -32.66 25.48
C SER A 41 -5.68 -31.20 25.13
N TYR A 42 -4.79 -30.51 25.85
CA TYR A 42 -4.45 -29.10 25.56
C TYR A 42 -3.74 -28.94 24.22
N LEU A 43 -2.74 -29.78 23.95
CA LEU A 43 -1.99 -29.77 22.70
C LEU A 43 -2.93 -30.08 21.52
N ASN A 44 -3.83 -31.04 21.67
CA ASN A 44 -4.79 -31.42 20.65
C ASN A 44 -5.78 -30.27 20.34
N LYS A 45 -6.33 -29.59 21.36
CA LYS A 45 -7.18 -28.41 21.20
C LYS A 45 -6.46 -27.28 20.47
N LYS A 46 -5.19 -27.02 20.84
CA LYS A 46 -4.35 -26.01 20.19
C LYS A 46 -4.06 -26.35 18.73
N GLU A 47 -3.80 -27.62 18.43
CA GLU A 47 -3.55 -28.08 17.07
C GLU A 47 -4.79 -27.91 16.19
N ILE A 48 -5.97 -28.30 16.69
CA ILE A 48 -7.26 -28.11 16.00
C ILE A 48 -7.51 -26.61 15.73
N GLN A 49 -7.23 -25.75 16.71
CA GLN A 49 -7.38 -24.30 16.51
C GLN A 49 -6.36 -23.75 15.52
N ASP A 50 -5.10 -24.20 15.58
CA ASP A 50 -4.05 -23.83 14.63
C ASP A 50 -4.44 -24.22 13.20
N GLN A 51 -5.08 -25.39 13.02
CA GLN A 51 -5.54 -25.84 11.72
C GLN A 51 -6.68 -24.97 11.17
N LYS A 52 -7.67 -24.63 11.99
CA LYS A 52 -8.74 -23.69 11.61
C LYS A 52 -8.20 -22.33 11.20
N ASP A 53 -7.26 -21.79 12.00
CA ASP A 53 -6.61 -20.52 11.71
C ASP A 53 -5.76 -20.60 10.44
N LEU A 54 -5.11 -21.73 10.18
CA LEU A 54 -4.34 -21.97 8.96
C LEU A 54 -5.24 -21.90 7.71
N ASP A 55 -6.42 -22.50 7.75
CA ASP A 55 -7.36 -22.47 6.62
C ASP A 55 -7.76 -21.04 6.26
N LEU A 56 -7.98 -20.19 7.26
CA LEU A 56 -8.25 -18.76 7.06
C LEU A 56 -7.03 -18.04 6.44
N ILE A 57 -5.85 -18.32 6.97
CA ILE A 57 -4.59 -17.77 6.45
C ILE A 57 -4.34 -18.19 5.01
N LEU A 58 -4.58 -19.47 4.68
CA LEU A 58 -4.41 -20.02 3.33
C LEU A 58 -5.35 -19.36 2.31
N LYS A 59 -6.63 -19.16 2.69
CA LYS A 59 -7.59 -18.43 1.85
C LYS A 59 -7.12 -17.00 1.58
N ALA A 60 -6.63 -16.29 2.59
CA ALA A 60 -6.10 -14.95 2.43
C ALA A 60 -4.78 -14.91 1.64
N TYR A 61 -3.89 -15.89 1.86
CA TYR A 61 -2.62 -16.03 1.17
C TYR A 61 -2.78 -16.27 -0.33
N LYS A 62 -3.72 -17.16 -0.72
CA LYS A 62 -3.98 -17.55 -2.12
C LYS A 62 -4.90 -16.56 -2.86
N HIS A 63 -5.45 -15.57 -2.19
CA HIS A 63 -6.42 -14.65 -2.78
C HIS A 63 -5.85 -13.96 -4.02
N ARG A 64 -6.53 -14.04 -5.16
CA ARG A 64 -6.11 -13.51 -6.48
C ARG A 64 -4.72 -14.00 -6.98
N GLY A 65 -4.10 -14.98 -6.32
CA GLY A 65 -2.79 -15.51 -6.71
C GLY A 65 -1.58 -14.63 -6.40
N TYR A 66 -1.77 -13.37 -6.06
CA TYR A 66 -0.67 -12.44 -5.80
C TYR A 66 0.03 -12.71 -4.47
N ALA A 67 1.37 -12.55 -4.47
CA ALA A 67 2.19 -12.81 -3.29
C ALA A 67 1.86 -11.86 -2.13
N LYS A 68 1.64 -12.44 -0.94
CA LYS A 68 1.29 -11.69 0.27
C LYS A 68 2.12 -12.14 1.46
N GLY A 69 2.69 -11.15 2.17
CA GLY A 69 3.33 -11.39 3.48
C GLY A 69 2.31 -11.30 4.62
N ARG A 70 2.80 -11.54 5.86
CA ARG A 70 1.96 -11.51 7.08
C ARG A 70 1.06 -10.27 7.21
N ARG A 71 1.54 -9.09 6.80
CA ARG A 71 0.77 -7.85 6.85
C ARG A 71 -0.38 -7.85 5.83
N GLY A 72 -0.11 -8.25 4.59
CA GLY A 72 -1.14 -8.39 3.55
C GLY A 72 -2.21 -9.41 3.95
N ILE A 73 -1.80 -10.57 4.50
CA ILE A 73 -2.73 -11.58 5.02
C ILE A 73 -3.60 -11.01 6.14
N ARG A 74 -3.00 -10.26 7.09
CA ARG A 74 -3.77 -9.64 8.17
C ARG A 74 -4.81 -8.65 7.65
N MET A 75 -4.45 -7.80 6.69
CA MET A 75 -5.38 -6.84 6.10
C MET A 75 -6.51 -7.55 5.35
N GLN A 76 -6.22 -8.60 4.58
CA GLN A 76 -7.24 -9.44 3.94
C GLN A 76 -8.22 -10.07 4.95
N LEU A 77 -7.72 -10.49 6.12
CA LEU A 77 -8.57 -11.03 7.18
C LEU A 77 -9.43 -9.94 7.82
N LEU A 78 -8.89 -8.74 8.04
CA LEU A 78 -9.63 -7.59 8.59
C LEU A 78 -10.83 -7.23 7.72
N HIS A 79 -10.66 -7.17 6.39
CA HIS A 79 -11.76 -6.91 5.45
C HIS A 79 -12.82 -8.03 5.39
N LYS A 80 -12.53 -9.19 5.99
CA LYS A 80 -13.48 -10.29 6.21
C LYS A 80 -14.05 -10.30 7.65
N GLY A 81 -13.83 -9.23 8.42
CA GLY A 81 -14.26 -9.13 9.82
C GLY A 81 -13.43 -9.97 10.79
N ILE A 82 -12.29 -10.53 10.38
CA ILE A 82 -11.48 -11.45 11.20
C ILE A 82 -10.26 -10.72 11.76
N VAL A 83 -10.23 -10.53 13.07
CA VAL A 83 -9.11 -9.93 13.79
C VAL A 83 -8.12 -11.02 14.22
N MET A 84 -6.96 -11.08 13.58
CA MET A 84 -5.89 -12.03 13.94
C MET A 84 -4.57 -11.30 14.18
N ASN A 85 -3.88 -11.64 15.28
CA ASN A 85 -2.61 -11.02 15.63
C ASN A 85 -1.50 -11.39 14.62
N GLU A 86 -0.70 -10.41 14.19
CA GLU A 86 0.43 -10.61 13.27
C GLU A 86 1.44 -11.64 13.77
N LYS A 87 1.69 -11.71 15.09
CA LYS A 87 2.59 -12.72 15.67
C LYS A 87 2.03 -14.13 15.48
N LYS A 88 0.69 -14.31 15.59
CA LYS A 88 0.02 -15.59 15.35
C LYS A 88 0.13 -15.97 13.87
N ILE A 89 -0.17 -15.05 12.96
CA ILE A 89 -0.01 -15.26 11.50
C ILE A 89 1.43 -15.66 11.18
N SER A 90 2.41 -14.91 11.68
CA SER A 90 3.83 -15.21 11.44
C SER A 90 4.26 -16.58 11.97
N ARG A 91 3.77 -16.97 13.14
CA ARG A 91 4.03 -18.30 13.74
C ARG A 91 3.45 -19.43 12.88
N LEU A 92 2.21 -19.28 12.44
CA LEU A 92 1.54 -20.28 11.61
C LEU A 92 2.15 -20.36 10.22
N MET A 93 2.48 -19.24 9.58
CA MET A 93 3.21 -19.23 8.31
C MET A 93 4.53 -20.01 8.44
N LYS A 94 5.30 -19.79 9.53
CA LYS A 94 6.56 -20.51 9.77
C LYS A 94 6.30 -22.00 10.03
N LYS A 95 5.29 -22.36 10.87
CA LYS A 95 4.95 -23.75 11.22
C LYS A 95 4.58 -24.57 9.98
N PHE A 96 3.89 -23.96 9.01
CA PHE A 96 3.39 -24.62 7.81
C PHE A 96 4.14 -24.25 6.53
N ASN A 97 5.35 -23.73 6.65
CA ASN A 97 6.24 -23.41 5.52
C ASN A 97 5.60 -22.48 4.45
N LEU A 98 4.74 -21.54 4.85
CA LEU A 98 4.20 -20.54 3.95
C LEU A 98 5.20 -19.41 3.77
N VAL A 99 5.81 -19.35 2.60
CA VAL A 99 6.85 -18.37 2.25
C VAL A 99 6.26 -17.26 1.40
N CYS A 100 6.54 -16.01 1.77
CA CYS A 100 6.24 -14.87 0.92
C CYS A 100 7.37 -14.69 -0.10
N SER A 101 7.04 -14.74 -1.39
CA SER A 101 8.01 -14.60 -2.51
C SER A 101 8.48 -13.16 -2.71
N ILE A 102 7.79 -12.18 -2.11
CA ILE A 102 8.18 -10.76 -2.21
C ILE A 102 9.59 -10.55 -1.66
N ARG A 103 10.43 -9.90 -2.47
CA ARG A 103 11.81 -9.59 -2.14
C ARG A 103 11.93 -8.75 -0.86
N LYS A 104 12.78 -9.17 0.07
CA LYS A 104 13.11 -8.35 1.25
C LYS A 104 13.91 -7.13 0.81
N ALA A 105 13.50 -5.95 1.29
CA ALA A 105 14.25 -4.72 1.04
C ALA A 105 15.69 -4.86 1.58
N ASN A 106 16.68 -4.54 0.73
CA ASN A 106 18.10 -4.58 1.12
C ASN A 106 18.37 -3.44 2.13
N PRO A 107 18.82 -3.72 3.37
CA PRO A 107 19.13 -2.69 4.36
C PRO A 107 20.21 -1.70 3.89
N TYR A 108 21.20 -2.16 3.14
CA TYR A 108 22.25 -1.33 2.58
C TYR A 108 21.72 -0.30 1.58
N ARG A 109 20.72 -0.64 0.76
CA ARG A 109 20.06 0.29 -0.14
C ARG A 109 19.37 1.42 0.62
N ARG A 110 18.74 1.13 1.77
CA ARG A 110 18.12 2.14 2.64
C ARG A 110 19.16 3.09 3.22
N MET A 111 20.29 2.56 3.67
CA MET A 111 21.38 3.33 4.28
C MET A 111 22.08 4.22 3.24
N MET A 112 22.44 3.68 2.07
CA MET A 112 22.98 4.45 0.95
C MET A 112 22.01 5.52 0.48
N LYS A 113 20.72 5.17 0.47
CA LYS A 113 19.64 6.11 0.19
C LYS A 113 19.62 7.27 1.19
N ALA A 114 19.69 7.03 2.49
CA ALA A 114 19.73 8.05 3.54
C ALA A 114 20.99 8.93 3.46
N LEU A 115 22.14 8.39 3.10
CA LEU A 115 23.41 9.12 2.95
C LEU A 115 23.41 10.05 1.72
N GLN A 116 22.74 9.66 0.62
CA GLN A 116 22.62 10.49 -0.58
C GLN A 116 21.65 11.67 -0.38
N THR A 117 20.71 11.60 0.57
CA THR A 117 19.75 12.69 0.83
C THR A 117 20.37 13.93 1.48
N SER A 118 21.54 13.84 2.08
CA SER A 118 22.18 14.98 2.78
C SER A 118 22.76 16.05 1.83
N ASN A 119 22.90 15.80 0.52
CA ASN A 119 23.63 16.67 -0.42
C ASN A 119 22.81 17.18 -1.61
N VAL A 120 21.46 17.18 -1.57
CA VAL A 120 20.67 17.55 -2.76
C VAL A 120 19.85 18.83 -2.55
N ALA A 121 19.99 19.75 -3.48
CA ALA A 121 19.34 21.06 -3.55
C ALA A 121 17.79 20.96 -3.63
N GLN A 122 17.11 21.98 -3.07
CA GLN A 122 15.65 22.14 -2.94
C GLN A 122 14.87 21.80 -4.21
N ASN A 123 13.85 20.95 -4.07
CA ASN A 123 12.89 20.58 -5.09
C ASN A 123 11.63 21.46 -4.93
N LEU A 124 11.05 21.94 -6.04
CA LEU A 124 9.88 22.82 -6.05
C LEU A 124 8.62 22.21 -5.38
N LEU A 125 8.55 20.88 -5.27
CA LEU A 125 7.45 20.18 -4.59
C LEU A 125 7.73 19.87 -3.11
N GLU A 126 8.95 20.24 -2.59
CA GLU A 126 9.39 19.98 -1.21
C GLU A 126 9.11 18.53 -0.71
N ARG A 127 8.96 17.56 -1.64
CA ARG A 127 8.58 16.15 -1.41
C ARG A 127 7.24 15.94 -0.70
N ASN A 128 6.40 16.95 -0.66
CA ASN A 128 5.16 16.94 0.08
C ASN A 128 3.97 16.62 -0.84
N PHE A 129 4.11 15.58 -1.66
CA PHE A 129 3.11 15.13 -2.65
C PHE A 129 1.72 14.88 -2.06
N GLU A 130 1.64 14.61 -0.77
CA GLU A 130 0.40 14.25 -0.08
C GLU A 130 -0.32 15.44 0.56
N SER A 131 0.24 16.64 0.49
CA SER A 131 -0.33 17.83 1.14
C SER A 131 -1.46 18.48 0.33
N TYR A 132 -1.61 18.10 -0.95
CA TYR A 132 -2.54 18.78 -1.86
C TYR A 132 -3.85 18.02 -2.09
N GLY A 133 -4.01 16.82 -1.54
CA GLY A 133 -5.23 16.04 -1.72
C GLY A 133 -5.33 15.29 -3.07
N PRO A 134 -6.46 14.58 -3.29
CA PRO A 134 -6.69 13.82 -4.52
C PRO A 134 -6.71 14.71 -5.77
N GLY A 135 -6.19 14.19 -6.88
CA GLY A 135 -6.28 14.83 -8.19
C GLY A 135 -5.32 16.02 -8.40
N TYR A 136 -4.57 16.43 -7.39
CA TYR A 136 -3.63 17.56 -7.49
C TYR A 136 -2.27 17.18 -8.04
N VAL A 137 -1.69 16.10 -7.54
CA VAL A 137 -0.38 15.63 -7.97
C VAL A 137 -0.52 14.24 -8.57
N LEU A 138 -0.28 14.17 -9.87
CA LEU A 138 -0.25 12.93 -10.63
C LEU A 138 1.20 12.56 -10.91
N LEU A 139 1.55 11.31 -10.71
CA LEU A 139 2.89 10.76 -10.96
C LEU A 139 2.83 9.87 -12.19
N THR A 140 3.74 10.07 -13.12
CA THR A 140 3.87 9.21 -14.31
C THR A 140 5.28 8.66 -14.45
N ASP A 141 5.38 7.43 -14.92
CA ASP A 141 6.64 6.78 -15.23
C ASP A 141 6.43 5.59 -16.15
N ILE A 142 7.50 5.14 -16.79
CA ILE A 142 7.53 4.00 -17.68
C ILE A 142 8.37 2.90 -17.06
N THR A 143 7.86 1.66 -17.09
CA THR A 143 8.67 0.51 -16.77
C THR A 143 8.65 -0.50 -17.91
N TYR A 144 9.62 -1.40 -17.91
CA TYR A 144 9.65 -2.52 -18.86
C TYR A 144 9.36 -3.84 -18.16
N LEU A 145 8.74 -4.74 -18.89
CA LEU A 145 8.42 -6.11 -18.50
C LEU A 145 9.06 -7.06 -19.48
N PHE A 146 9.44 -8.24 -19.02
CA PHE A 146 9.84 -9.34 -19.87
C PHE A 146 8.85 -10.47 -19.70
N PHE A 147 8.24 -10.90 -20.78
CA PHE A 147 7.29 -12.02 -20.79
C PHE A 147 7.73 -13.09 -21.79
N SER A 148 7.07 -14.25 -21.75
CA SER A 148 7.42 -15.43 -22.53
C SER A 148 8.80 -16.01 -22.20
N ARG A 149 9.00 -17.27 -22.52
CA ARG A 149 10.32 -17.92 -22.45
C ARG A 149 11.34 -17.26 -23.37
N ALA A 150 10.88 -16.65 -24.45
CA ALA A 150 11.70 -15.88 -25.38
C ALA A 150 12.14 -14.52 -24.81
N ARG A 151 11.67 -14.11 -23.62
CA ARG A 151 11.97 -12.84 -22.96
C ARG A 151 11.62 -11.62 -23.83
N ILE A 152 10.45 -11.66 -24.44
CA ILE A 152 9.94 -10.53 -25.22
C ILE A 152 9.79 -9.34 -24.29
N LYS A 153 10.25 -8.17 -24.74
CA LYS A 153 10.21 -6.94 -23.96
C LYS A 153 8.92 -6.18 -24.27
N ALA A 154 8.22 -5.77 -23.25
CA ALA A 154 7.08 -4.86 -23.32
C ALA A 154 7.30 -3.66 -22.38
N TYR A 155 6.58 -2.60 -22.63
CA TYR A 155 6.64 -1.35 -21.87
C TYR A 155 5.27 -1.08 -21.24
N LEU A 156 5.29 -0.50 -20.06
CA LEU A 156 4.08 -0.13 -19.31
C LEU A 156 4.23 1.32 -18.85
N SER A 157 3.38 2.19 -19.37
CA SER A 157 3.20 3.56 -18.88
C SER A 157 2.08 3.60 -17.84
N VAL A 158 2.29 4.30 -16.74
CA VAL A 158 1.30 4.38 -15.64
C VAL A 158 1.19 5.80 -15.14
N ILE A 159 -0.03 6.26 -14.93
CA ILE A 159 -0.32 7.49 -14.18
C ILE A 159 -1.03 7.14 -12.88
N LYS A 160 -0.51 7.65 -11.79
CA LYS A 160 -1.00 7.38 -10.44
C LYS A 160 -1.22 8.67 -9.66
N ASP A 161 -2.30 8.75 -8.92
CA ASP A 161 -2.53 9.82 -7.96
C ASP A 161 -1.58 9.70 -6.76
N ALA A 162 -0.92 10.79 -6.42
CA ALA A 162 0.10 10.78 -5.36
C ALA A 162 -0.50 10.66 -3.96
N PHE A 163 -1.71 11.17 -3.75
CA PHE A 163 -2.40 11.16 -2.46
C PHE A 163 -3.12 9.84 -2.21
N THR A 164 -4.03 9.44 -3.12
CA THR A 164 -4.84 8.22 -2.97
C THR A 164 -4.08 6.95 -3.33
N LYS A 165 -2.95 7.08 -4.04
CA LYS A 165 -2.17 5.99 -4.64
C LYS A 165 -2.92 5.22 -5.74
N GLN A 166 -4.11 5.68 -6.14
CA GLN A 166 -4.86 5.06 -7.24
C GLN A 166 -4.07 5.09 -8.54
N VAL A 167 -4.03 3.98 -9.26
CA VAL A 167 -3.66 3.97 -10.68
C VAL A 167 -4.86 4.52 -11.45
N LYS A 168 -4.68 5.66 -12.09
CA LYS A 168 -5.73 6.37 -12.84
C LYS A 168 -5.73 6.00 -14.32
N ALA A 169 -4.55 5.75 -14.90
CA ALA A 169 -4.43 5.34 -16.29
C ALA A 169 -3.15 4.51 -16.49
N TYR A 170 -3.18 3.60 -17.45
CA TYR A 170 -2.01 2.83 -17.88
C TYR A 170 -2.18 2.33 -19.31
N VAL A 171 -1.06 2.12 -20.00
CA VAL A 171 -0.99 1.51 -21.33
C VAL A 171 0.18 0.54 -21.38
N VAL A 172 -0.08 -0.65 -21.93
CA VAL A 172 0.94 -1.66 -22.24
C VAL A 172 1.25 -1.62 -23.73
N SER A 173 2.55 -1.57 -24.12
CA SER A 173 2.98 -1.52 -25.50
C SER A 173 4.18 -2.43 -25.75
N LEU A 174 4.31 -2.94 -26.97
CA LEU A 174 5.53 -3.62 -27.45
C LEU A 174 6.57 -2.62 -27.98
N SER A 175 6.14 -1.40 -28.29
CA SER A 175 7.02 -0.32 -28.78
C SER A 175 7.27 0.71 -27.67
N LEU A 176 8.49 1.27 -27.63
CA LEU A 176 8.86 2.38 -26.75
C LEU A 176 8.65 3.74 -27.45
N GLU A 177 7.85 3.79 -28.47
CA GLU A 177 7.50 5.05 -29.16
C GLU A 177 6.66 5.95 -28.25
N GLU A 178 6.61 7.23 -28.59
CA GLU A 178 5.95 8.25 -27.80
C GLU A 178 4.43 8.01 -27.63
N ASP A 179 3.80 7.42 -28.63
CA ASP A 179 2.35 7.33 -28.77
C ASP A 179 1.66 6.63 -27.57
N PHE A 180 2.28 5.58 -26.99
CA PHE A 180 1.66 4.89 -25.83
C PHE A 180 1.67 5.74 -24.55
N VAL A 181 2.60 6.69 -24.42
CA VAL A 181 2.61 7.65 -23.31
C VAL A 181 1.53 8.71 -23.49
N LEU A 182 1.36 9.20 -24.74
CA LEU A 182 0.28 10.12 -25.08
C LEU A 182 -1.09 9.46 -24.88
N GLU A 183 -1.25 8.20 -25.31
CA GLU A 183 -2.46 7.40 -25.08
C GLU A 183 -2.78 7.28 -23.58
N THR A 184 -1.76 7.13 -22.72
CA THR A 184 -1.97 7.08 -21.26
C THR A 184 -2.58 8.37 -20.73
N ILE A 185 -2.20 9.54 -21.25
CA ILE A 185 -2.79 10.84 -20.91
C ILE A 185 -4.24 10.90 -21.41
N GLU A 186 -4.51 10.47 -22.66
CA GLU A 186 -5.86 10.49 -23.19
C GLU A 186 -6.82 9.60 -22.37
N ILE A 187 -6.38 8.39 -22.00
CA ILE A 187 -7.16 7.48 -21.14
C ILE A 187 -7.44 8.13 -19.78
N LEU A 188 -6.46 8.82 -19.19
CA LEU A 188 -6.65 9.56 -17.94
C LEU A 188 -7.81 10.56 -18.06
N PHE A 189 -7.84 11.34 -19.13
CA PHE A 189 -8.87 12.36 -19.34
C PHE A 189 -10.23 11.78 -19.73
N ILE A 190 -10.27 10.68 -20.48
CA ILE A 190 -11.52 9.99 -20.81
C ILE A 190 -12.20 9.47 -19.53
N ASN A 191 -11.44 8.89 -18.61
CA ASN A 191 -12.00 8.16 -17.49
C ASN A 191 -12.07 8.97 -16.19
N HIS A 192 -11.21 9.98 -16.01
CA HIS A 192 -10.98 10.63 -14.72
C HIS A 192 -10.89 12.17 -14.79
N LYS A 193 -11.40 12.78 -15.84
CA LYS A 193 -11.34 14.25 -15.99
C LYS A 193 -11.90 14.99 -14.78
N ASP A 194 -13.01 14.53 -14.24
CA ASP A 194 -13.69 15.15 -13.11
C ASP A 194 -12.99 14.94 -11.76
N ASP A 195 -12.08 13.97 -11.69
CA ASP A 195 -11.24 13.69 -10.51
C ASP A 195 -9.97 14.54 -10.49
N ILE A 196 -9.65 15.25 -11.58
CA ILE A 196 -8.41 16.03 -11.74
C ILE A 196 -8.68 17.47 -11.34
N HIS A 197 -7.87 18.00 -10.42
CA HIS A 197 -7.98 19.40 -10.02
C HIS A 197 -7.55 20.35 -11.14
N THR A 198 -8.15 21.54 -11.21
CA THR A 198 -7.83 22.56 -12.22
C THR A 198 -6.38 23.00 -12.20
N ASP A 199 -5.73 22.98 -11.03
CA ASP A 199 -4.31 23.27 -10.83
C ASP A 199 -3.44 22.01 -10.78
N ALA A 200 -3.89 20.91 -11.37
CA ALA A 200 -3.18 19.65 -11.33
C ALA A 200 -1.78 19.73 -11.91
N LEU A 201 -0.90 18.93 -11.33
CA LEU A 201 0.51 18.80 -11.71
C LEU A 201 0.80 17.35 -12.10
N LEU A 202 1.29 17.13 -13.32
CA LEU A 202 1.83 15.85 -13.72
C LEU A 202 3.34 15.84 -13.54
N HIS A 203 3.82 14.98 -12.64
CA HIS A 203 5.24 14.85 -12.32
C HIS A 203 5.84 13.60 -12.97
N SER A 204 6.96 13.78 -13.68
CA SER A 204 7.70 12.72 -14.35
C SER A 204 9.20 12.82 -14.10
N ASP A 205 9.96 11.83 -14.54
CA ASP A 205 11.40 12.00 -14.73
C ASP A 205 11.71 12.87 -15.97
N GLN A 206 13.00 13.06 -16.28
CA GLN A 206 13.45 13.80 -17.47
C GLN A 206 13.62 12.87 -18.70
N GLY A 207 12.85 11.80 -18.81
CA GLY A 207 12.87 10.90 -19.93
C GLY A 207 12.50 11.59 -21.26
N ALA A 208 13.04 11.09 -22.39
CA ALA A 208 12.82 11.68 -23.71
C ALA A 208 11.33 11.79 -24.07
N HIS A 209 10.50 10.85 -23.64
CA HIS A 209 9.05 10.85 -23.85
C HIS A 209 8.38 12.06 -23.22
N TYR A 210 8.80 12.43 -21.99
CA TYR A 210 8.20 13.52 -21.22
C TYR A 210 8.73 14.90 -21.59
N THR A 211 9.87 14.96 -22.34
CA THR A 211 10.46 16.22 -22.84
C THR A 211 10.11 16.50 -24.29
N SER A 212 9.34 15.62 -24.93
CA SER A 212 8.94 15.79 -26.32
C SER A 212 7.95 16.92 -26.53
N TYR A 213 7.98 17.51 -27.72
CA TYR A 213 7.06 18.59 -28.08
C TYR A 213 5.60 18.13 -28.01
N LYS A 214 5.28 16.96 -28.55
CA LYS A 214 3.91 16.43 -28.55
C LYS A 214 3.35 16.22 -27.13
N PHE A 215 4.17 15.70 -26.21
CA PHE A 215 3.76 15.52 -24.82
C PHE A 215 3.48 16.85 -24.14
N ILE A 216 4.35 17.85 -24.32
CA ILE A 216 4.19 19.20 -23.75
C ILE A 216 2.92 19.88 -24.30
N GLU A 217 2.67 19.80 -25.62
CA GLU A 217 1.48 20.36 -26.26
C GLU A 217 0.20 19.65 -25.78
N LEU A 218 0.24 18.31 -25.63
CA LEU A 218 -0.91 17.57 -25.09
C LEU A 218 -1.24 18.04 -23.68
N LEU A 219 -0.26 18.16 -22.78
CA LEU A 219 -0.51 18.63 -21.42
C LEU A 219 -1.07 20.04 -21.38
N LYS A 220 -0.56 20.95 -22.23
CA LYS A 220 -1.11 22.30 -22.38
C LYS A 220 -2.57 22.29 -22.85
N SER A 221 -2.91 21.43 -23.84
CA SER A 221 -4.28 21.29 -24.34
C SER A 221 -5.24 20.75 -23.28
N LYS A 222 -4.74 20.00 -22.31
CA LYS A 222 -5.49 19.46 -21.15
C LYS A 222 -5.41 20.37 -19.91
N GLU A 223 -4.74 21.53 -20.00
CA GLU A 223 -4.57 22.49 -18.90
C GLU A 223 -3.87 21.89 -17.66
N ILE A 224 -2.99 20.89 -17.86
CA ILE A 224 -2.17 20.30 -16.79
C ILE A 224 -0.77 20.91 -16.80
N ARG A 225 -0.31 21.28 -15.61
CA ARG A 225 1.08 21.75 -15.40
C ARG A 225 2.04 20.57 -15.37
N GLN A 226 3.15 20.72 -16.04
CA GLN A 226 4.22 19.75 -16.01
C GLN A 226 5.23 20.04 -14.92
N SER A 227 5.67 19.02 -14.20
CA SER A 227 6.81 19.04 -13.29
C SER A 227 7.74 17.89 -13.63
N MET A 228 9.03 18.14 -13.48
CA MET A 228 10.05 17.10 -13.71
C MET A 228 10.99 16.99 -12.54
N SER A 229 11.37 15.76 -12.20
CA SER A 229 12.45 15.51 -11.27
C SER A 229 13.76 16.09 -11.80
N ARG A 230 14.65 16.54 -10.91
CA ARG A 230 15.95 17.05 -11.33
C ARG A 230 16.83 15.92 -11.88
N LYS A 231 17.68 16.23 -12.86
CA LYS A 231 18.57 15.25 -13.48
C LYS A 231 19.43 14.53 -12.43
N GLY A 232 19.32 13.19 -12.40
CA GLY A 232 20.05 12.36 -11.45
C GLY A 232 19.39 12.22 -10.07
N ASN A 233 18.20 12.79 -9.85
CA ASN A 233 17.50 12.74 -8.56
C ASN A 233 16.32 11.73 -8.59
N CYS A 234 16.66 10.44 -8.46
CA CYS A 234 15.68 9.35 -8.45
C CYS A 234 14.68 9.41 -7.26
N TRP A 235 14.88 10.35 -6.33
CA TRP A 235 14.01 10.50 -5.14
C TRP A 235 12.67 11.13 -5.44
N ASP A 236 12.63 11.96 -6.47
CA ASP A 236 11.42 12.68 -6.82
C ASP A 236 10.40 11.77 -7.47
N ASN A 237 10.81 10.60 -8.02
CA ASN A 237 9.95 9.56 -8.57
C ASN A 237 9.92 8.26 -7.73
N ALA A 238 10.44 8.28 -6.51
CA ALA A 238 10.50 7.12 -5.62
C ALA A 238 9.14 6.41 -5.39
N PRO A 239 7.98 7.09 -5.33
CA PRO A 239 6.68 6.43 -5.22
C PRO A 239 6.32 5.57 -6.44
N GLN A 240 6.72 5.97 -7.67
CA GLN A 240 6.51 5.18 -8.89
C GLN A 240 7.48 4.00 -8.97
N GLU A 241 8.75 4.22 -8.67
CA GLU A 241 9.75 3.14 -8.59
C GLU A 241 9.33 2.07 -7.57
N SER A 242 8.82 2.49 -6.41
CA SER A 242 8.31 1.58 -5.38
C SER A 242 7.10 0.80 -5.88
N PHE A 243 6.16 1.46 -6.55
CA PHE A 243 4.99 0.82 -7.15
C PHE A 243 5.39 -0.26 -8.16
N PHE A 244 6.25 0.07 -9.12
CA PHE A 244 6.71 -0.91 -10.11
C PHE A 244 7.50 -2.07 -9.51
N GLY A 245 8.30 -1.79 -8.48
CA GLY A 245 9.00 -2.83 -7.73
C GLY A 245 8.03 -3.82 -7.07
N HIS A 246 7.00 -3.32 -6.39
CA HIS A 246 5.98 -4.16 -5.78
C HIS A 246 5.15 -4.91 -6.82
N MET A 247 4.73 -4.25 -7.88
CA MET A 247 3.98 -4.87 -8.98
C MET A 247 4.74 -6.07 -9.55
N LYS A 248 6.01 -5.90 -9.90
CA LYS A 248 6.84 -6.97 -10.46
C LYS A 248 7.06 -8.12 -9.48
N ASP A 249 7.27 -7.81 -8.20
CA ASP A 249 7.44 -8.83 -7.16
C ASP A 249 6.12 -9.61 -6.89
N GLU A 250 4.96 -8.96 -7.00
CA GLU A 250 3.65 -9.54 -6.72
C GLU A 250 3.10 -10.34 -7.90
N ILE A 251 3.24 -9.84 -9.13
CA ILE A 251 2.88 -10.58 -10.35
C ILE A 251 3.79 -11.82 -10.51
N GLY A 252 5.08 -11.68 -10.19
CA GLY A 252 6.06 -12.76 -10.29
C GLY A 252 6.59 -12.96 -11.71
N ASP A 253 6.84 -14.23 -12.07
CA ASP A 253 7.48 -14.60 -13.34
C ASP A 253 6.47 -14.72 -14.48
N LEU A 254 6.66 -13.93 -15.52
CA LEU A 254 5.80 -13.88 -16.72
C LEU A 254 6.27 -14.83 -17.84
N LYS A 255 7.13 -15.80 -17.55
CA LYS A 255 7.67 -16.73 -18.58
C LYS A 255 6.61 -17.63 -19.24
N ASN A 256 5.50 -17.87 -18.54
CA ASN A 256 4.40 -18.69 -19.05
C ASN A 256 3.31 -17.88 -19.76
N VAL A 257 3.45 -16.56 -19.83
CA VAL A 257 2.61 -15.65 -20.60
C VAL A 257 3.16 -15.66 -22.03
N GLU A 258 2.44 -16.21 -23.00
CA GLU A 258 2.99 -16.46 -24.33
C GLU A 258 2.67 -15.35 -25.33
N THR A 259 1.52 -14.69 -25.18
CA THR A 259 1.04 -13.64 -26.08
C THR A 259 0.99 -12.25 -25.42
N PHE A 260 0.94 -11.23 -26.26
CA PHE A 260 0.81 -9.85 -25.78
C PHE A 260 -0.57 -9.60 -25.15
N GLU A 261 -1.60 -10.23 -25.70
CA GLU A 261 -2.96 -10.16 -25.16
C GLU A 261 -3.06 -10.78 -23.76
N GLU A 262 -2.42 -11.91 -23.55
CA GLU A 262 -2.28 -12.52 -22.21
C GLU A 262 -1.54 -11.60 -21.24
N LEU A 263 -0.45 -10.95 -21.70
CA LEU A 263 0.27 -9.98 -20.87
C LEU A 263 -0.63 -8.82 -20.48
N LYS A 264 -1.40 -8.27 -21.42
CA LYS A 264 -2.38 -7.20 -21.13
C LYS A 264 -3.39 -7.66 -20.08
N ALA A 265 -3.97 -8.84 -20.25
CA ALA A 265 -4.94 -9.38 -19.29
C ALA A 265 -4.35 -9.55 -17.88
N VAL A 266 -3.09 -9.98 -17.76
CA VAL A 266 -2.38 -10.08 -16.45
C VAL A 266 -2.18 -8.69 -15.84
N ILE A 267 -1.83 -7.70 -16.65
CA ILE A 267 -1.64 -6.32 -16.15
C ILE A 267 -2.99 -5.71 -15.76
N ASP A 268 -4.04 -5.92 -16.57
CA ASP A 268 -5.40 -5.43 -16.27
C ASP A 268 -5.92 -6.01 -14.94
N ASP A 269 -5.78 -7.33 -14.73
CA ASP A 269 -6.16 -7.98 -13.47
C ASP A 269 -5.36 -7.44 -12.29
N TYR A 270 -4.05 -7.18 -12.48
CA TYR A 270 -3.23 -6.60 -11.42
C TYR A 270 -3.63 -5.17 -11.07
N MET A 271 -3.93 -4.32 -12.07
CA MET A 271 -4.33 -2.92 -11.83
C MET A 271 -5.69 -2.84 -11.13
N ASP A 272 -6.62 -3.72 -11.50
CA ASP A 272 -7.88 -3.88 -10.77
C ASP A 272 -7.64 -4.30 -9.32
N TYR A 273 -6.88 -5.38 -9.10
CA TYR A 273 -6.49 -5.83 -7.76
C TYR A 273 -5.80 -4.73 -6.96
N TYR A 274 -4.87 -4.00 -7.57
CA TYR A 274 -4.13 -2.92 -6.91
C TYR A 274 -5.06 -1.83 -6.39
N ASN A 275 -5.99 -1.40 -7.21
CA ASN A 275 -6.93 -0.33 -6.86
C ASN A 275 -8.02 -0.78 -5.87
N THR A 276 -8.50 -2.03 -5.96
CA THR A 276 -9.69 -2.49 -5.24
C THR A 276 -9.38 -3.36 -4.01
N GLU A 277 -8.34 -4.19 -4.03
CA GLU A 277 -8.11 -5.23 -3.04
C GLU A 277 -6.68 -5.27 -2.45
N ARG A 278 -5.77 -4.44 -2.99
CA ARG A 278 -4.41 -4.33 -2.44
C ARG A 278 -4.38 -3.34 -1.29
N TYR A 279 -4.72 -3.83 -0.11
CA TYR A 279 -4.75 -3.04 1.11
C TYR A 279 -3.36 -2.61 1.55
N GLN A 280 -3.22 -1.34 1.99
CA GLN A 280 -1.95 -0.71 2.34
C GLN A 280 -2.00 -0.09 3.73
N TYR A 281 -0.95 -0.26 4.52
CA TYR A 281 -0.88 0.32 5.87
C TYR A 281 -0.94 1.85 5.85
N GLU A 282 -0.25 2.46 4.88
CA GLU A 282 -0.19 3.91 4.69
C GLU A 282 -1.54 4.52 4.30
N LEU A 283 -2.44 3.72 3.74
CA LEU A 283 -3.80 4.08 3.38
C LEU A 283 -4.82 3.63 4.44
N ALA A 284 -4.50 3.73 5.73
CA ALA A 284 -5.40 3.30 6.81
C ALA A 284 -5.81 1.82 6.71
N LYS A 285 -5.01 0.95 6.14
CA LYS A 285 -5.28 -0.47 5.83
C LYS A 285 -6.37 -0.68 4.78
N LEU A 286 -6.63 0.33 3.96
CA LEU A 286 -7.58 0.32 2.87
C LEU A 286 -6.87 0.08 1.52
N SER A 287 -7.64 -0.25 0.49
CA SER A 287 -7.22 -0.17 -0.89
C SER A 287 -7.19 1.29 -1.38
N PRO A 288 -6.51 1.61 -2.47
CA PRO A 288 -6.52 2.95 -3.05
C PRO A 288 -7.93 3.50 -3.29
N ASN A 289 -8.86 2.69 -3.80
CA ASN A 289 -10.24 3.10 -4.05
C ASN A 289 -11.00 3.35 -2.74
N GLU A 290 -10.90 2.45 -1.77
CA GLU A 290 -11.53 2.64 -0.46
C GLU A 290 -10.97 3.86 0.28
N TYR A 291 -9.67 4.14 0.14
CA TYR A 291 -9.05 5.31 0.76
C TYR A 291 -9.53 6.62 0.12
N ALA A 292 -9.68 6.64 -1.21
CA ALA A 292 -10.24 7.78 -1.92
C ALA A 292 -11.69 8.05 -1.49
N GLU A 293 -12.51 7.00 -1.39
CA GLU A 293 -13.90 7.11 -0.93
C GLU A 293 -13.97 7.54 0.55
N TYR A 294 -13.11 7.01 1.41
CA TYR A 294 -13.00 7.42 2.80
C TYR A 294 -12.66 8.92 2.93
N TYR A 295 -11.70 9.42 2.14
CA TYR A 295 -11.40 10.86 2.11
C TYR A 295 -12.59 11.71 1.69
N LYS A 296 -13.34 11.25 0.69
CA LYS A 296 -14.50 11.95 0.11
C LYS A 296 -15.70 11.97 1.07
N THR A 297 -16.03 10.84 1.65
CA THR A 297 -17.25 10.66 2.48
C THR A 297 -17.00 10.87 3.97
N GLY A 298 -15.77 10.71 4.45
CA GLY A 298 -15.44 10.67 5.88
C GLY A 298 -15.89 9.37 6.57
N ILE A 299 -16.34 8.36 5.83
CA ILE A 299 -16.81 7.08 6.38
C ILE A 299 -15.69 6.06 6.30
N TYR A 300 -15.13 5.66 7.46
CA TYR A 300 -14.09 4.63 7.52
C TYR A 300 -14.70 3.23 7.37
N PRO A 301 -14.33 2.46 6.32
CA PRO A 301 -15.00 1.17 6.02
C PRO A 301 -14.81 0.11 7.09
N LEU A 302 -13.72 0.14 7.85
CA LEU A 302 -13.37 -0.88 8.85
C LEU A 302 -13.76 -0.49 10.28
N LYS A 303 -14.56 0.56 10.50
CA LYS A 303 -14.91 1.08 11.83
C LYS A 303 -15.57 0.07 12.77
N GLU A 304 -16.24 -0.95 12.22
CA GLU A 304 -16.86 -2.02 13.01
C GLU A 304 -15.87 -3.10 13.46
N VAL A 305 -14.69 -3.14 12.84
CA VAL A 305 -13.66 -4.19 13.07
C VAL A 305 -12.48 -3.66 13.84
N ILE A 306 -12.08 -2.42 13.55
CA ILE A 306 -10.94 -1.75 14.18
C ILE A 306 -11.23 -0.25 14.36
N GLU A 307 -10.53 0.37 15.29
CA GLU A 307 -10.60 1.83 15.49
C GLU A 307 -10.07 2.57 14.25
N GLU A 308 -10.73 3.67 13.94
CA GLU A 308 -10.33 4.59 12.89
C GLU A 308 -8.97 5.21 13.22
N PRO A 309 -7.99 5.23 12.29
CA PRO A 309 -6.67 5.78 12.56
C PRO A 309 -6.69 7.31 12.74
N ALA A 310 -6.38 7.79 13.94
CA ALA A 310 -6.34 9.23 14.26
C ALA A 310 -5.40 10.01 13.32
N GLU A 311 -4.27 9.42 12.92
CA GLU A 311 -3.32 10.02 11.98
C GLU A 311 -3.95 10.36 10.61
N CYS A 312 -4.90 9.53 10.14
CA CYS A 312 -5.60 9.79 8.88
C CYS A 312 -6.61 10.95 9.01
N ILE A 313 -7.31 11.03 10.13
CA ILE A 313 -8.24 12.13 10.41
C ILE A 313 -7.48 13.45 10.41
N GLU A 314 -6.34 13.51 11.11
CA GLU A 314 -5.50 14.71 11.16
C GLU A 314 -4.93 15.06 9.77
N LYS A 315 -4.48 14.06 9.03
CA LYS A 315 -4.00 14.25 7.66
C LYS A 315 -5.09 14.84 6.76
N PHE A 316 -6.31 14.31 6.82
CA PHE A 316 -7.42 14.80 6.01
C PHE A 316 -7.83 16.23 6.37
N LYS A 317 -7.83 16.58 7.66
CA LYS A 317 -8.07 17.95 8.11
C LYS A 317 -7.03 18.92 7.55
N LYS A 318 -5.74 18.61 7.72
CA LYS A 318 -4.64 19.44 7.18
C LYS A 318 -4.73 19.64 5.68
N VAL A 319 -5.08 18.58 4.93
CA VAL A 319 -5.22 18.69 3.47
C VAL A 319 -6.37 19.59 3.10
N LYS A 320 -7.52 19.48 3.76
CA LYS A 320 -8.68 20.37 3.52
C LYS A 320 -8.35 21.83 3.86
N GLU A 321 -7.70 22.08 5.00
CA GLU A 321 -7.25 23.42 5.39
C GLU A 321 -6.27 24.03 4.36
N ASN A 322 -5.33 23.23 3.84
CA ASN A 322 -4.40 23.69 2.80
C ASN A 322 -5.13 24.05 1.50
N LEU A 323 -6.13 23.26 1.09
CA LEU A 323 -6.93 23.51 -0.09
C LEU A 323 -7.76 24.80 0.03
N ASP A 324 -8.37 25.03 1.20
CA ASP A 324 -9.14 26.24 1.50
C ASP A 324 -8.24 27.49 1.44
N GLN A 325 -7.02 27.40 1.97
CA GLN A 325 -6.04 28.51 1.89
C GLN A 325 -5.58 28.79 0.45
N LEU A 326 -5.35 27.76 -0.36
CA LEU A 326 -5.00 27.91 -1.77
C LEU A 326 -6.13 28.59 -2.56
N SER A 327 -7.37 28.16 -2.33
CA SER A 327 -8.54 28.73 -2.99
C SER A 327 -8.76 30.20 -2.61
N SER A 328 -8.50 30.56 -1.37
CA SER A 328 -8.61 31.95 -0.87
C SER A 328 -7.56 32.86 -1.51
N ASN A 329 -6.31 32.41 -1.62
CA ASN A 329 -5.23 33.16 -2.24
C ASN A 329 -5.44 33.40 -3.75
N VAL A 330 -6.02 32.44 -4.46
CA VAL A 330 -6.35 32.58 -5.90
C VAL A 330 -7.43 33.65 -6.10
N ASN A 331 -8.44 33.70 -5.22
CA ASN A 331 -9.52 34.68 -5.28
C ASN A 331 -9.03 36.11 -4.97
N GLU A 332 -8.07 36.27 -4.07
CA GLU A 332 -7.44 37.58 -3.77
C GLU A 332 -6.61 38.11 -4.94
N ILE A 333 -5.86 37.24 -5.62
CA ILE A 333 -5.03 37.62 -6.79
C ILE A 333 -5.94 37.95 -7.99
N SER A 334 -7.07 37.26 -8.18
CA SER A 334 -8.00 37.56 -9.26
C SER A 334 -8.78 38.86 -9.04
N SER A 335 -9.12 39.17 -7.80
CA SER A 335 -9.79 40.43 -7.44
C SER A 335 -8.84 41.67 -7.55
N SER A 336 -7.56 41.49 -7.25
CA SER A 336 -6.56 42.56 -7.39
C SER A 336 -6.22 42.90 -8.86
N LYS A 337 -6.35 41.95 -9.80
CA LYS A 337 -6.17 42.12 -11.23
C LYS A 337 -7.36 42.75 -11.96
N SER A 338 -8.57 42.67 -11.39
CA SER A 338 -9.78 43.30 -11.95
C SER A 338 -9.96 44.75 -11.51
N SER A 339 -9.11 45.24 -10.62
CA SER A 339 -9.13 46.61 -10.07
C SER A 339 -7.99 47.51 -10.60
N SER A 340 -7.21 47.01 -11.55
CA SER A 340 -6.16 47.74 -12.29
C SER A 340 -6.52 47.83 -13.76
#